data_85f0393f3df68ab077736203f73220ed
#
_entry.id   85f0393f3df68ab077736203f73220ed
#
_cell.length_a   1.000
_cell.length_b   1.000
_cell.length_c   1.000
_cell.angle_alpha   90.00
_cell.angle_beta   90.00
_cell.angle_gamma   90.00
#
_symmetry.space_group_name_H-M   'P 1'
#
loop_
_entity.id
_entity.type
_entity.pdbx_description
1 polymer ?
#
loop_
_entity_poly.entity_id
_entity_poly.type
_entity_poly.pdbx_seq_one_letter_code
_entity_poly.pdbx_strand_id
1 'polypeptide(L)'
;MPRDWEAFYREREEARAPAFVVRAYGPFAPPGPVLDLAGGLGRNARYFLQRGRPVVLVERSQEALRRLAGTPGLELLEMDLEAFPLRLPKGPFAAIVVSYYVNRPLLALLPPLLLPGGLLLVEGFSRKEARRRGRPQSPFYWEPLELLTPPSGLLLRAYGEGWMEGYRVYAVHLRP
;
A
#
# COMPACT_ATOMS: atom_id res chain seq x y z
N MET A 1 -19.61 0.94 -11.77
CA MET A 1 -20.00 1.34 -10.41
C MET A 1 -18.78 1.24 -9.50
N PRO A 2 -18.59 2.17 -8.56
CA PRO A 2 -17.58 2.01 -7.51
C PRO A 2 -17.86 0.71 -6.75
N ARG A 3 -16.79 0.02 -6.31
CA ARG A 3 -16.94 -1.20 -5.52
C ARG A 3 -17.50 -0.84 -4.13
N ASP A 4 -18.51 -1.56 -3.69
CA ASP A 4 -18.94 -1.54 -2.27
C ASP A 4 -17.88 -2.27 -1.44
N TRP A 5 -17.02 -1.50 -0.79
CA TRP A 5 -15.94 -2.03 0.04
C TRP A 5 -16.46 -2.60 1.36
N GLU A 6 -17.60 -2.10 1.88
CA GLU A 6 -18.22 -2.64 3.09
C GLU A 6 -18.70 -4.08 2.86
N ALA A 7 -19.48 -4.31 1.79
CA ALA A 7 -19.91 -5.65 1.41
C ALA A 7 -18.70 -6.54 1.10
N PHE A 8 -17.70 -6.02 0.39
CA PHE A 8 -16.51 -6.76 0.02
C PHE A 8 -15.74 -7.29 1.24
N TYR A 9 -15.56 -6.48 2.30
CA TYR A 9 -14.85 -6.93 3.50
C TYR A 9 -15.72 -7.77 4.42
N ARG A 10 -17.04 -7.57 4.42
CA ARG A 10 -17.98 -8.40 5.18
C ARG A 10 -17.95 -9.87 4.76
N GLU A 11 -17.82 -10.12 3.46
CA GLU A 11 -17.82 -11.47 2.88
C GLU A 11 -16.44 -12.14 2.89
N ARG A 12 -15.39 -11.44 3.27
CA ARG A 12 -14.03 -12.00 3.27
C ARG A 12 -13.62 -12.52 4.63
N GLU A 13 -13.08 -13.73 4.60
CA GLU A 13 -12.29 -14.26 5.70
C GLU A 13 -10.93 -13.56 5.78
N GLU A 14 -10.20 -13.83 6.87
CA GLU A 14 -8.98 -13.12 7.27
C GLU A 14 -7.85 -13.04 6.24
N ALA A 15 -6.91 -12.21 6.58
CA ALA A 15 -5.82 -11.72 5.78
C ALA A 15 -5.02 -12.79 5.04
N ARG A 16 -4.97 -12.63 3.73
CA ARG A 16 -3.98 -13.25 2.85
C ARG A 16 -2.55 -12.91 3.29
N ALA A 17 -1.58 -13.64 2.78
CA ALA A 17 -0.17 -13.32 2.98
C ALA A 17 0.13 -11.83 2.64
N PRO A 18 1.09 -11.19 3.32
CA PRO A 18 1.52 -9.84 3.00
C PRO A 18 1.94 -9.72 1.53
N ALA A 19 1.88 -8.53 0.96
CA ALA A 19 2.35 -8.27 -0.40
C ALA A 19 3.80 -8.73 -0.57
N PHE A 20 4.15 -9.16 -1.77
CA PHE A 20 5.52 -9.62 -2.06
C PHE A 20 6.54 -8.55 -1.70
N VAL A 21 6.30 -7.29 -2.12
CA VAL A 21 7.20 -6.17 -1.84
C VAL A 21 7.43 -5.95 -0.35
N VAL A 22 6.41 -6.18 0.47
CA VAL A 22 6.50 -6.06 1.93
C VAL A 22 7.36 -7.16 2.53
N ARG A 23 7.17 -8.41 2.09
CA ARG A 23 7.96 -9.55 2.57
C ARG A 23 9.43 -9.47 2.14
N ALA A 24 9.65 -9.07 0.89
CA ALA A 24 10.98 -9.04 0.30
C ALA A 24 11.82 -7.83 0.73
N TYR A 25 11.19 -6.66 0.89
CA TYR A 25 11.92 -5.41 1.11
C TYR A 25 11.59 -4.71 2.43
N GLY A 26 10.48 -5.03 3.07
CA GLY A 26 10.12 -4.47 4.39
C GLY A 26 11.23 -4.61 5.45
N PRO A 27 12.00 -5.72 5.49
CA PRO A 27 13.13 -5.86 6.43
C PRO A 27 14.25 -4.83 6.26
N PHE A 28 14.37 -4.21 5.09
CA PHE A 28 15.41 -3.21 4.81
C PHE A 28 15.00 -1.77 5.17
N ALA A 29 13.75 -1.55 5.58
CA ALA A 29 13.34 -0.25 6.08
C ALA A 29 14.03 0.07 7.42
N PRO A 30 14.45 1.32 7.66
CA PRO A 30 15.08 1.70 8.93
C PRO A 30 14.11 1.46 10.11
N PRO A 31 14.60 1.47 11.37
CA PRO A 31 13.73 1.45 12.54
C PRO A 31 12.73 2.61 12.50
N GLY A 32 11.50 2.36 12.96
CA GLY A 32 10.47 3.39 13.07
C GLY A 32 9.08 2.92 12.63
N PRO A 33 8.07 3.80 12.71
CA PRO A 33 6.70 3.48 12.40
C PRO A 33 6.48 3.23 10.89
N VAL A 34 5.41 2.51 10.59
CA VAL A 34 5.01 2.18 9.21
C VAL A 34 3.63 2.76 8.92
N LEU A 35 3.44 3.26 7.71
CA LEU A 35 2.14 3.70 7.19
C LEU A 35 1.63 2.70 6.15
N ASP A 36 0.46 2.09 6.39
CA ASP A 36 -0.20 1.17 5.45
C ASP A 36 -1.43 1.87 4.85
N LEU A 37 -1.33 2.32 3.61
CA LEU A 37 -2.38 3.08 2.92
C LEU A 37 -3.31 2.14 2.15
N ALA A 38 -4.63 2.34 2.30
CA ALA A 38 -5.68 1.44 1.84
C ALA A 38 -5.42 0.01 2.34
N GLY A 39 -5.15 -0.09 3.65
CA GLY A 39 -4.64 -1.30 4.29
C GLY A 39 -5.62 -2.48 4.37
N GLY A 40 -6.92 -2.23 4.13
CA GLY A 40 -7.97 -3.23 4.15
C GLY A 40 -8.00 -4.00 5.47
N LEU A 41 -7.95 -5.33 5.41
CA LEU A 41 -7.92 -6.20 6.59
C LEU A 41 -6.51 -6.33 7.22
N GLY A 42 -5.59 -5.41 6.95
CA GLY A 42 -4.33 -5.26 7.66
C GLY A 42 -3.28 -6.35 7.42
N ARG A 43 -3.27 -7.03 6.26
CA ARG A 43 -2.30 -8.09 5.98
C ARG A 43 -0.84 -7.61 6.03
N ASN A 44 -0.57 -6.41 5.51
CA ASN A 44 0.76 -5.80 5.55
C ASN A 44 1.06 -5.23 6.94
N ALA A 45 0.07 -4.60 7.58
CA ALA A 45 0.19 -4.10 8.94
C ALA A 45 0.60 -5.22 9.91
N ARG A 46 -0.07 -6.40 9.87
CA ARG A 46 0.29 -7.54 10.71
C ARG A 46 1.73 -8.00 10.53
N TYR A 47 2.24 -7.95 9.30
CA TYR A 47 3.64 -8.31 9.05
C TYR A 47 4.63 -7.44 9.84
N PHE A 48 4.37 -6.14 9.91
CA PHE A 48 5.24 -5.21 10.64
C PHE A 48 4.99 -5.28 12.16
N LEU A 49 3.75 -5.40 12.60
CA LEU A 49 3.40 -5.57 14.03
C LEU A 49 4.07 -6.79 14.64
N GLN A 50 4.08 -7.94 13.94
CA GLN A 50 4.78 -9.17 14.36
C GLN A 50 6.30 -8.98 14.51
N ARG A 51 6.85 -7.90 13.97
CA ARG A 51 8.25 -7.50 14.07
C ARG A 51 8.48 -6.33 15.03
N GLY A 52 7.49 -6.08 15.91
CA GLY A 52 7.55 -5.03 16.91
C GLY A 52 7.50 -3.60 16.36
N ARG A 53 7.03 -3.42 15.13
CA ARG A 53 6.95 -2.09 14.49
C ARG A 53 5.55 -1.52 14.61
N PRO A 54 5.36 -0.32 15.17
CA PRO A 54 4.07 0.33 15.21
C PRO A 54 3.60 0.67 13.80
N VAL A 55 2.30 0.53 13.55
CA VAL A 55 1.70 0.78 12.24
C VAL A 55 0.54 1.74 12.38
N VAL A 56 0.49 2.73 11.47
CA VAL A 56 -0.69 3.53 11.19
C VAL A 56 -1.33 2.97 9.93
N LEU A 57 -2.57 2.50 10.02
CA LEU A 57 -3.32 1.96 8.89
C LEU A 57 -4.44 2.93 8.52
N VAL A 58 -4.45 3.32 7.26
CA VAL A 58 -5.48 4.16 6.67
C VAL A 58 -6.40 3.30 5.80
N GLU A 59 -7.69 3.32 6.09
CA GLU A 59 -8.72 2.59 5.34
C GLU A 59 -10.03 3.36 5.38
N ARG A 60 -10.83 3.27 4.33
CA ARG A 60 -12.14 3.92 4.25
C ARG A 60 -13.29 3.05 4.76
N SER A 61 -13.13 1.72 4.69
CA SER A 61 -14.16 0.78 5.10
C SER A 61 -14.22 0.66 6.62
N GLN A 62 -15.35 1.02 7.18
CA GLN A 62 -15.63 0.85 8.62
C GLN A 62 -15.66 -0.62 9.02
N GLU A 63 -16.12 -1.51 8.15
CA GLU A 63 -16.12 -2.94 8.42
C GLU A 63 -14.69 -3.48 8.56
N ALA A 64 -13.77 -3.06 7.69
CA ALA A 64 -12.37 -3.45 7.80
C ALA A 64 -11.73 -2.91 9.09
N LEU A 65 -11.98 -1.64 9.42
CA LEU A 65 -11.47 -1.00 10.63
C LEU A 65 -12.02 -1.66 11.90
N ARG A 66 -13.33 -1.94 11.93
CA ARG A 66 -13.99 -2.62 13.07
C ARG A 66 -13.32 -3.97 13.38
N ARG A 67 -12.96 -4.73 12.34
CA ARG A 67 -12.30 -6.06 12.49
C ARG A 67 -10.86 -5.97 12.98
N LEU A 68 -10.22 -4.82 12.82
CA LEU A 68 -8.85 -4.56 13.28
C LEU A 68 -8.79 -3.85 14.62
N ALA A 69 -9.93 -3.39 15.14
CA ALA A 69 -10.01 -2.63 16.38
C ALA A 69 -9.37 -3.41 17.56
N GLY A 70 -8.66 -2.71 18.42
CA GLY A 70 -7.99 -3.29 19.57
C GLY A 70 -6.70 -4.06 19.27
N THR A 71 -6.21 -4.09 18.02
CA THR A 71 -4.93 -4.72 17.68
C THR A 71 -3.77 -3.92 18.29
N PRO A 72 -2.94 -4.53 19.17
CA PRO A 72 -1.84 -3.82 19.81
C PRO A 72 -0.83 -3.26 18.80
N GLY A 73 -0.42 -2.00 18.99
CA GLY A 73 0.56 -1.33 18.12
C GLY A 73 0.00 -0.86 16.77
N LEU A 74 -1.31 -1.02 16.53
CA LEU A 74 -2.00 -0.58 15.33
C LEU A 74 -2.86 0.65 15.62
N GLU A 75 -2.52 1.77 14.99
CA GLU A 75 -3.38 2.95 14.92
C GLU A 75 -4.24 2.86 13.66
N LEU A 76 -5.56 3.04 13.81
CA LEU A 76 -6.52 2.97 12.72
C LEU A 76 -7.04 4.36 12.39
N LEU A 77 -6.97 4.74 11.11
CA LEU A 77 -7.50 6.02 10.63
C LEU A 77 -8.53 5.76 9.52
N GLU A 78 -9.77 6.14 9.79
CA GLU A 78 -10.81 6.16 8.76
C GLU A 78 -10.57 7.34 7.82
N MET A 79 -10.29 7.05 6.54
CA MET A 79 -10.05 8.08 5.54
C MET A 79 -10.32 7.56 4.13
N ASP A 80 -11.00 8.36 3.33
CA ASP A 80 -11.09 8.16 1.90
C ASP A 80 -9.90 8.84 1.21
N LEU A 81 -8.97 8.05 0.70
CA LEU A 81 -7.77 8.53 0.01
C LEU A 81 -8.06 9.14 -1.38
N GLU A 82 -9.32 9.09 -1.84
CA GLU A 82 -9.79 9.75 -3.07
C GLU A 82 -10.46 11.11 -2.79
N ALA A 83 -10.68 11.43 -1.50
CA ALA A 83 -11.26 12.71 -1.11
C ALA A 83 -10.25 13.85 -1.25
N PHE A 84 -10.74 15.06 -1.53
CA PHE A 84 -9.91 16.26 -1.60
C PHE A 84 -10.54 17.40 -0.76
N PRO A 85 -9.77 18.14 0.03
CA PRO A 85 -8.31 18.04 0.25
C PRO A 85 -7.93 16.83 1.14
N LEU A 86 -6.88 16.14 0.75
CA LEU A 86 -6.39 14.96 1.48
C LEU A 86 -5.43 15.39 2.61
N ARG A 87 -5.71 14.95 3.83
CA ARG A 87 -4.88 15.22 5.02
C ARG A 87 -4.26 13.91 5.52
N LEU A 88 -3.12 13.56 4.98
CA LEU A 88 -2.39 12.36 5.39
C LEU A 88 -1.88 12.45 6.84
N PRO A 89 -1.69 11.30 7.51
CA PRO A 89 -1.06 11.24 8.83
C PRO A 89 0.31 11.90 8.81
N LYS A 90 0.67 12.53 9.91
CA LYS A 90 1.99 13.16 10.03
C LYS A 90 3.06 12.09 10.21
N GLY A 91 4.07 12.13 9.32
CA GLY A 91 5.28 11.33 9.48
C GLY A 91 6.23 11.85 10.58
N PRO A 92 7.46 11.39 10.59
CA PRO A 92 8.06 10.59 9.53
C PRO A 92 7.86 9.07 9.72
N PHE A 93 7.75 8.34 8.61
CA PHE A 93 7.60 6.88 8.59
C PHE A 93 8.86 6.20 8.03
N ALA A 94 9.20 5.05 8.59
CA ALA A 94 10.31 4.23 8.11
C ALA A 94 9.94 3.45 6.84
N ALA A 95 8.67 3.12 6.67
CA ALA A 95 8.14 2.59 5.44
C ALA A 95 6.71 3.10 5.21
N ILE A 96 6.36 3.30 3.95
CA ILE A 96 4.99 3.54 3.49
C ILE A 96 4.62 2.44 2.51
N VAL A 97 3.50 1.78 2.73
CA VAL A 97 3.00 0.69 1.90
C VAL A 97 1.78 1.15 1.11
N VAL A 98 1.79 0.91 -0.19
CA VAL A 98 0.66 1.10 -1.10
C VAL A 98 0.49 -0.20 -1.89
N SER A 99 -0.43 -1.07 -1.45
CA SER A 99 -0.58 -2.38 -2.09
C SER A 99 -1.99 -2.61 -2.63
N TYR A 100 -2.07 -2.96 -3.92
CA TYR A 100 -3.33 -3.21 -4.66
C TYR A 100 -4.30 -2.03 -4.66
N TYR A 101 -3.76 -0.86 -4.49
CA TYR A 101 -4.45 0.42 -4.59
C TYR A 101 -3.68 1.32 -5.57
N VAL A 102 -4.37 1.90 -6.54
CA VAL A 102 -3.76 2.76 -7.57
C VAL A 102 -4.31 4.17 -7.43
N ASN A 103 -3.50 5.06 -6.90
CA ASN A 103 -3.78 6.49 -6.84
C ASN A 103 -2.48 7.26 -7.12
N ARG A 104 -2.32 7.70 -8.37
CA ARG A 104 -1.11 8.35 -8.86
C ARG A 104 -0.81 9.67 -8.16
N PRO A 105 -1.81 10.57 -8.01
CA PRO A 105 -1.62 11.80 -7.25
C PRO A 105 -1.15 11.57 -5.81
N LEU A 106 -1.67 10.53 -5.15
CA LEU A 106 -1.26 10.19 -3.78
C LEU A 106 0.24 9.91 -3.68
N LEU A 107 0.81 9.16 -4.63
CA LEU A 107 2.24 8.81 -4.58
C LEU A 107 3.14 10.06 -4.53
N ALA A 108 2.75 11.15 -5.18
CA ALA A 108 3.50 12.41 -5.18
C ALA A 108 3.51 13.11 -3.81
N LEU A 109 2.58 12.80 -2.93
CA LEU A 109 2.46 13.37 -1.59
C LEU A 109 3.26 12.62 -0.52
N LEU A 110 3.74 11.41 -0.83
CA LEU A 110 4.35 10.51 0.16
C LEU A 110 5.81 10.78 0.51
N PRO A 111 6.68 11.29 -0.40
CA PRO A 111 8.10 11.48 -0.11
C PRO A 111 8.41 12.27 1.16
N PRO A 112 7.74 13.40 1.47
CA PRO A 112 7.99 14.16 2.69
C PRO A 112 7.66 13.42 3.98
N LEU A 113 6.83 12.39 3.90
CA LEU A 113 6.38 11.59 5.05
C LEU A 113 7.35 10.46 5.42
N LEU A 114 8.36 10.18 4.59
CA LEU A 114 9.36 9.15 4.89
C LEU A 114 10.50 9.70 5.75
N LEU A 115 11.08 8.85 6.59
CA LEU A 115 12.40 9.09 7.19
C LEU A 115 13.50 9.09 6.12
N PRO A 116 14.65 9.76 6.33
CA PRO A 116 15.86 9.45 5.57
C PRO A 116 16.16 7.94 5.64
N GLY A 117 16.46 7.32 4.50
CA GLY A 117 16.57 5.87 4.37
C GLY A 117 15.24 5.11 4.35
N GLY A 118 14.11 5.80 4.51
CA GLY A 118 12.78 5.20 4.49
C GLY A 118 12.36 4.70 3.11
N LEU A 119 11.48 3.70 3.08
CA LEU A 119 11.06 3.00 1.86
C LEU A 119 9.59 3.27 1.53
N LEU A 120 9.32 3.61 0.28
CA LEU A 120 7.99 3.51 -0.31
C LEU A 120 7.88 2.18 -1.05
N LEU A 121 7.00 1.31 -0.55
CA LEU A 121 6.76 -0.04 -1.05
C LEU A 121 5.45 -0.07 -1.84
N VAL A 122 5.51 -0.20 -3.14
CA VAL A 122 4.34 -0.21 -4.02
C VAL A 122 4.19 -1.57 -4.69
N GLU A 123 3.00 -2.15 -4.66
CA GLU A 123 2.67 -3.37 -5.42
C GLU A 123 1.23 -3.31 -5.91
N GLY A 124 0.98 -3.81 -7.11
CA GLY A 124 -0.37 -3.92 -7.63
C GLY A 124 -0.45 -4.77 -8.89
N PHE A 125 -1.64 -4.84 -9.45
CA PHE A 125 -1.83 -5.53 -10.72
C PHE A 125 -1.40 -4.64 -11.89
N SER A 126 -0.76 -5.26 -12.88
CA SER A 126 -0.36 -4.58 -14.12
C SER A 126 -1.49 -4.54 -15.16
N ARG A 127 -1.32 -3.72 -16.18
CA ARG A 127 -2.25 -3.62 -17.32
C ARG A 127 -2.45 -4.96 -18.05
N LYS A 128 -1.46 -5.87 -18.02
CA LYS A 128 -1.61 -7.24 -18.55
C LYS A 128 -2.69 -8.02 -17.79
N GLU A 129 -2.75 -7.85 -16.47
CA GLU A 129 -3.79 -8.49 -15.66
C GLU A 129 -5.17 -7.89 -15.95
N ALA A 130 -5.25 -6.57 -16.18
CA ALA A 130 -6.51 -5.92 -16.59
C ALA A 130 -7.07 -6.53 -17.86
N ARG A 131 -6.22 -6.74 -18.87
CA ARG A 131 -6.60 -7.37 -20.15
C ARG A 131 -7.05 -8.82 -19.93
N ARG A 132 -6.29 -9.59 -19.15
CA ARG A 132 -6.64 -10.98 -18.81
C ARG A 132 -8.00 -11.10 -18.12
N ARG A 133 -8.36 -10.11 -17.30
CA ARG A 133 -9.66 -10.05 -16.58
C ARG A 133 -10.78 -9.40 -17.38
N GLY A 134 -10.59 -9.09 -18.67
CA GLY A 134 -11.58 -8.41 -19.49
C GLY A 134 -11.89 -6.97 -19.07
N ARG A 135 -10.93 -6.29 -18.41
CA ARG A 135 -11.08 -4.91 -17.90
C ARG A 135 -9.99 -3.98 -18.41
N PRO A 136 -9.70 -3.94 -19.73
CA PRO A 136 -8.54 -3.25 -20.28
C PRO A 136 -8.52 -1.74 -20.01
N GLN A 137 -9.68 -1.11 -19.84
CA GLN A 137 -9.79 0.35 -19.60
C GLN A 137 -9.86 0.75 -18.12
N SER A 138 -9.78 -0.21 -17.20
CA SER A 138 -9.87 0.11 -15.77
C SER A 138 -8.67 0.93 -15.31
N PRO A 139 -8.85 2.05 -14.57
CA PRO A 139 -7.76 2.89 -14.07
C PRO A 139 -7.02 2.25 -12.89
N PHE A 140 -7.54 1.16 -12.32
CA PHE A 140 -7.01 0.51 -11.10
C PHE A 140 -5.89 -0.50 -11.38
N TYR A 141 -5.13 -0.28 -12.45
CA TYR A 141 -3.99 -1.09 -12.84
C TYR A 141 -2.82 -0.17 -13.23
N TRP A 142 -1.62 -0.62 -12.91
CA TRP A 142 -0.39 0.08 -13.28
C TRP A 142 -0.07 -0.15 -14.75
N GLU A 143 0.36 0.89 -15.45
CA GLU A 143 0.89 0.74 -16.80
C GLU A 143 2.26 0.06 -16.78
N PRO A 144 2.67 -0.62 -17.86
CA PRO A 144 4.01 -1.18 -17.96
C PRO A 144 5.07 -0.09 -17.70
N LEU A 145 6.06 -0.43 -16.88
CA LEU A 145 7.20 0.43 -16.54
C LEU A 145 6.85 1.73 -15.77
N GLU A 146 5.59 1.99 -15.48
CA GLU A 146 5.15 3.22 -14.83
C GLU A 146 5.86 3.46 -13.48
N LEU A 147 6.03 2.42 -12.68
CA LEU A 147 6.67 2.52 -11.37
C LEU A 147 8.20 2.61 -11.43
N LEU A 148 8.82 2.58 -12.61
CA LEU A 148 10.26 2.85 -12.78
C LEU A 148 10.60 4.32 -12.49
N THR A 149 9.65 5.23 -12.70
CA THR A 149 9.84 6.64 -12.37
C THR A 149 9.45 6.88 -10.92
N PRO A 150 10.42 7.12 -10.02
CA PRO A 150 10.11 7.37 -8.62
C PRO A 150 9.40 8.72 -8.45
N PRO A 151 8.55 8.86 -7.40
CA PRO A 151 8.10 10.16 -6.96
C PRO A 151 9.28 11.10 -6.69
N SER A 152 9.09 12.41 -6.91
CA SER A 152 10.13 13.41 -6.74
C SER A 152 10.81 13.31 -5.36
N GLY A 153 12.13 13.34 -5.34
CA GLY A 153 12.94 13.21 -4.12
C GLY A 153 13.19 11.77 -3.65
N LEU A 154 12.71 10.77 -4.38
CA LEU A 154 13.02 9.37 -4.11
C LEU A 154 13.92 8.77 -5.19
N LEU A 155 14.62 7.69 -4.83
CA LEU A 155 15.46 6.88 -5.71
C LEU A 155 14.84 5.51 -5.91
N LEU A 156 14.83 4.99 -7.13
CA LEU A 156 14.43 3.61 -7.39
C LEU A 156 15.47 2.64 -6.84
N ARG A 157 15.03 1.70 -5.99
CA ARG A 157 15.88 0.63 -5.42
C ARG A 157 15.62 -0.73 -6.02
N ALA A 158 14.37 -1.01 -6.33
CA ALA A 158 13.98 -2.27 -6.96
C ALA A 158 12.70 -2.07 -7.78
N TYR A 159 12.58 -2.84 -8.83
CA TYR A 159 11.40 -2.93 -9.68
C TYR A 159 11.26 -4.35 -10.21
N GLY A 160 10.05 -4.81 -10.34
CA GLY A 160 9.76 -6.05 -11.04
C GLY A 160 8.34 -6.06 -11.59
N GLU A 161 8.20 -6.67 -12.76
CA GLU A 161 6.92 -6.89 -13.42
C GLU A 161 6.89 -8.30 -13.98
N GLY A 162 5.83 -9.05 -13.69
CA GLY A 162 5.71 -10.42 -14.18
C GLY A 162 4.53 -11.17 -13.58
N TRP A 163 4.55 -12.48 -13.80
CA TRP A 163 3.56 -13.39 -13.24
C TRP A 163 3.90 -13.75 -11.78
N MET A 164 3.03 -13.35 -10.84
CA MET A 164 3.11 -13.68 -9.42
C MET A 164 1.67 -13.93 -8.90
N GLU A 165 1.08 -15.09 -9.23
CA GLU A 165 -0.35 -15.38 -9.01
C GLU A 165 -1.30 -14.35 -9.68
N GLY A 166 -0.95 -13.91 -10.89
CA GLY A 166 -1.50 -12.81 -11.67
C GLY A 166 -0.37 -11.90 -12.15
N TYR A 167 -0.60 -11.17 -13.25
CA TYR A 167 0.39 -10.19 -13.71
C TYR A 167 0.46 -9.00 -12.76
N ARG A 168 1.57 -8.88 -12.04
CA ARG A 168 1.82 -7.85 -11.04
C ARG A 168 3.01 -7.00 -11.40
N VAL A 169 3.08 -5.84 -10.78
CA VAL A 169 4.21 -4.94 -10.77
C VAL A 169 4.48 -4.49 -9.34
N TYR A 170 5.73 -4.35 -9.00
CA TYR A 170 6.14 -3.73 -7.74
C TYR A 170 7.29 -2.76 -7.95
N ALA A 171 7.42 -1.80 -7.05
CA ALA A 171 8.57 -0.93 -6.95
C ALA A 171 8.91 -0.62 -5.49
N VAL A 172 10.18 -0.42 -5.25
CA VAL A 172 10.74 0.05 -3.99
C VAL A 172 11.47 1.35 -4.25
N HIS A 173 11.01 2.42 -3.64
CA HIS A 173 11.65 3.72 -3.74
C HIS A 173 12.23 4.10 -2.38
N LEU A 174 13.43 4.62 -2.38
CA LEU A 174 14.21 5.02 -1.20
C LEU A 174 14.22 6.54 -1.09
N ARG A 175 13.94 7.06 0.11
CA ARG A 175 14.29 8.44 0.46
C ARG A 175 15.79 8.51 0.82
N PRO A 176 16.60 9.26 0.07
CA PRO A 176 18.02 9.41 0.40
C PRO A 176 18.25 10.16 1.71
#